data_e915b898107bfe98ca9b8928699c8b5e
#
_entry.id   e915b898107bfe98ca9b8928699c8b5e
#
_cell.length_a   1.000
_cell.length_b   1.000
_cell.length_c   1.000
_cell.angle_alpha   90.00
_cell.angle_beta   90.00
_cell.angle_gamma   90.00
#
_symmetry.space_group_name_H-M   'P 1'
#
loop_
_entity.id
_entity.type
_entity.pdbx_description
1 polymer ?
#
loop_
_entity_poly.entity_id
_entity_poly.type
_entity_poly.pdbx_seq_one_letter_code
_entity_poly.pdbx_strand_id
1 'polypeptide(L)'
;MAGGIGSRFWPISRADQPKQFLDFSIQGRSFLRRTYDRMKVVIPEENILVVSLERYRDQVRAHLPELPEKNLLLEPYNRNTAPCIAFATYAILQRDPEAVTVVTPSDHAIARHDVFNKTLLEALAYASGSNALITLGVVPTRADSNFGYIQMAGKAEDGRPVKIKTFTEKPDADLAHVFVETKEFLWNSGIFVWRADAIRQALEKYAPEITNLWAGWPEALGTDGQQAFVDRIYTDMPRISIDYAVMEKTDNAWVYPAEFRWADIGNWESLYEYLAYHDERGNALNRTARRLLVDSSDNIVYSTRDDKLMAIRGLEDFIVIDTEDVLMICPRDEQKLKDFLSRLAMPEYEEYR
;
A
#
# COMPACT_ATOMS: atom_id res chain seq x y z
N MET A 1 -6.06 -1.14 -4.30
CA MET A 1 -5.93 0.34 -4.17
C MET A 1 -4.59 0.78 -4.75
N ALA A 2 -4.59 1.65 -5.78
CA ALA A 2 -3.40 2.04 -6.57
C ALA A 2 -3.32 3.57 -6.80
N GLY A 3 -3.74 4.38 -5.81
CA GLY A 3 -3.83 5.84 -5.90
C GLY A 3 -2.73 6.62 -5.15
N GLY A 4 -1.73 5.95 -4.59
CA GLY A 4 -0.61 6.59 -3.88
C GLY A 4 0.31 7.39 -4.80
N ILE A 5 0.91 8.48 -4.30
CA ILE A 5 1.85 9.31 -5.07
C ILE A 5 3.30 8.84 -4.88
N GLY A 6 3.62 8.19 -3.74
CA GLY A 6 4.90 7.55 -3.47
C GLY A 6 6.14 8.44 -3.54
N SER A 7 6.03 9.74 -3.23
CA SER A 7 7.08 10.76 -3.38
C SER A 7 8.37 10.51 -2.59
N ARG A 8 8.35 9.59 -1.61
CA ARG A 8 9.50 9.29 -0.74
C ARG A 8 10.65 8.57 -1.45
N PHE A 9 10.42 8.03 -2.67
CA PHE A 9 11.44 7.36 -3.48
C PHE A 9 11.97 8.22 -4.60
N TRP A 10 11.80 9.55 -4.49
CA TRP A 10 12.46 10.45 -5.43
C TRP A 10 13.98 10.18 -5.45
N PRO A 11 14.64 10.18 -6.61
CA PRO A 11 14.17 10.55 -7.94
C PRO A 11 13.55 9.41 -8.76
N ILE A 12 13.42 8.20 -8.22
CA ILE A 12 12.85 7.05 -8.95
C ILE A 12 11.32 7.17 -9.04
N SER A 13 10.65 7.57 -7.94
CA SER A 13 9.22 7.87 -7.97
C SER A 13 8.98 9.36 -8.21
N ARG A 14 8.04 9.66 -9.08
CA ARG A 14 7.62 11.02 -9.45
C ARG A 14 6.10 11.12 -9.51
N ALA A 15 5.58 12.32 -9.71
CA ALA A 15 4.15 12.56 -9.81
C ALA A 15 3.50 11.79 -10.98
N ASP A 16 4.24 11.60 -12.05
CA ASP A 16 3.85 10.83 -13.24
C ASP A 16 4.23 9.34 -13.13
N GLN A 17 5.15 8.95 -12.28
CA GLN A 17 5.58 7.55 -12.07
C GLN A 17 5.61 7.19 -10.58
N PRO A 18 4.45 7.05 -9.93
CA PRO A 18 4.39 6.74 -8.51
C PRO A 18 4.81 5.29 -8.20
N LYS A 19 5.09 5.04 -6.93
CA LYS A 19 5.68 3.81 -6.38
C LYS A 19 5.04 2.52 -6.91
N GLN A 20 3.73 2.45 -7.04
CA GLN A 20 3.03 1.23 -7.45
C GLN A 20 3.39 0.75 -8.86
N PHE A 21 3.92 1.62 -9.71
CA PHE A 21 4.39 1.29 -11.05
C PHE A 21 5.88 0.98 -11.13
N LEU A 22 6.60 1.15 -10.02
CA LEU A 22 8.03 0.87 -9.94
C LEU A 22 8.30 -0.63 -9.73
N ASP A 23 9.46 -1.09 -10.23
CA ASP A 23 10.02 -2.39 -9.93
C ASP A 23 11.31 -2.23 -9.12
N PHE A 24 11.23 -2.47 -7.83
CA PHE A 24 12.43 -2.61 -6.98
C PHE A 24 12.89 -4.08 -6.91
N SER A 25 12.14 -4.98 -7.49
CA SER A 25 12.56 -6.37 -7.64
C SER A 25 13.31 -6.55 -8.97
N ILE A 26 14.05 -7.63 -9.07
CA ILE A 26 14.85 -7.96 -10.25
C ILE A 26 14.00 -8.60 -11.37
N GLN A 27 12.68 -8.68 -11.19
CA GLN A 27 11.81 -9.51 -12.00
C GLN A 27 11.17 -8.77 -13.20
N GLY A 28 11.43 -7.46 -13.36
CA GLY A 28 10.80 -6.66 -14.42
C GLY A 28 9.30 -6.46 -14.21
N ARG A 29 8.81 -6.51 -12.95
CA ARG A 29 7.39 -6.42 -12.63
C ARG A 29 7.13 -5.38 -11.55
N SER A 30 6.29 -4.40 -11.88
CA SER A 30 5.86 -3.38 -10.93
C SER A 30 5.14 -3.97 -9.71
N PHE A 31 5.07 -3.20 -8.62
CA PHE A 31 4.30 -3.60 -7.45
C PHE A 31 2.83 -3.89 -7.78
N LEU A 32 2.21 -3.05 -8.59
CA LEU A 32 0.84 -3.25 -9.07
C LEU A 32 0.70 -4.60 -9.77
N ARG A 33 1.60 -4.91 -10.73
CA ARG A 33 1.60 -6.19 -11.45
C ARG A 33 1.77 -7.38 -10.50
N ARG A 34 2.72 -7.30 -9.57
CA ARG A 34 2.97 -8.37 -8.59
C ARG A 34 1.79 -8.58 -7.65
N THR A 35 1.11 -7.49 -7.24
CA THR A 35 -0.09 -7.59 -6.40
C THR A 35 -1.23 -8.21 -7.17
N TYR A 36 -1.46 -7.82 -8.42
CA TYR A 36 -2.47 -8.40 -9.28
C TYR A 36 -2.23 -9.90 -9.50
N ASP A 37 -1.01 -10.30 -9.87
CA ASP A 37 -0.64 -11.71 -10.07
C ASP A 37 -0.84 -12.54 -8.80
N ARG A 38 -0.50 -11.97 -7.62
CA ARG A 38 -0.72 -12.62 -6.33
C ARG A 38 -2.20 -12.82 -6.03
N MET A 39 -3.05 -11.83 -6.30
CA MET A 39 -4.48 -11.92 -6.05
C MET A 39 -5.17 -12.91 -6.99
N LYS A 40 -4.72 -13.06 -8.24
CA LYS A 40 -5.24 -14.03 -9.21
C LYS A 40 -5.12 -15.49 -8.76
N VAL A 41 -4.24 -15.80 -7.81
CA VAL A 41 -4.11 -17.16 -7.26
C VAL A 41 -5.33 -17.55 -6.42
N VAL A 42 -6.00 -16.56 -5.79
CA VAL A 42 -7.10 -16.77 -4.84
C VAL A 42 -8.44 -16.25 -5.40
N ILE A 43 -8.40 -15.16 -6.16
CA ILE A 43 -9.59 -14.46 -6.66
C ILE A 43 -9.68 -14.63 -8.19
N PRO A 44 -10.83 -15.02 -8.75
CA PRO A 44 -11.05 -15.03 -10.19
C PRO A 44 -10.74 -13.67 -10.80
N GLU A 45 -10.08 -13.65 -11.95
CA GLU A 45 -9.56 -12.43 -12.58
C GLU A 45 -10.67 -11.40 -12.88
N GLU A 46 -11.84 -11.88 -13.30
CA GLU A 46 -13.02 -11.06 -13.56
C GLU A 46 -13.56 -10.34 -12.32
N ASN A 47 -13.18 -10.79 -11.12
CA ASN A 47 -13.59 -10.22 -9.83
C ASN A 47 -12.52 -9.30 -9.21
N ILE A 48 -11.37 -9.12 -9.86
CA ILE A 48 -10.34 -8.20 -9.39
C ILE A 48 -10.62 -6.81 -9.93
N LEU A 49 -10.85 -5.85 -9.02
CA LEU A 49 -10.99 -4.44 -9.33
C LEU A 49 -9.71 -3.69 -8.97
N VAL A 50 -9.34 -2.71 -9.79
CA VAL A 50 -8.25 -1.78 -9.51
C VAL A 50 -8.85 -0.38 -9.35
N VAL A 51 -8.68 0.23 -8.18
CA VAL A 51 -9.04 1.64 -7.95
C VAL A 51 -7.77 2.46 -8.04
N SER A 52 -7.75 3.46 -8.92
CA SER A 52 -6.60 4.33 -9.18
C SER A 52 -7.04 5.76 -9.48
N LEU A 53 -6.09 6.68 -9.55
CA LEU A 53 -6.39 8.03 -10.00
C LEU A 53 -6.58 8.05 -11.53
N GLU A 54 -7.48 8.90 -12.02
CA GLU A 54 -7.76 9.03 -13.45
C GLU A 54 -6.51 9.32 -14.27
N ARG A 55 -5.62 10.18 -13.77
CA ARG A 55 -4.34 10.49 -14.42
C ARG A 55 -3.40 9.29 -14.60
N TYR A 56 -3.63 8.19 -13.88
CA TYR A 56 -2.83 6.96 -13.98
C TYR A 56 -3.50 5.86 -14.82
N ARG A 57 -4.60 6.16 -15.51
CA ARG A 57 -5.35 5.21 -16.36
C ARG A 57 -4.41 4.47 -17.31
N ASP A 58 -3.63 5.19 -18.10
CA ASP A 58 -2.76 4.61 -19.14
C ASP A 58 -1.64 3.76 -18.53
N GLN A 59 -1.11 4.15 -17.37
CA GLN A 59 -0.12 3.36 -16.66
C GLN A 59 -0.71 2.06 -16.12
N VAL A 60 -1.91 2.11 -15.52
CA VAL A 60 -2.58 0.87 -15.08
C VAL A 60 -2.78 -0.05 -16.29
N ARG A 61 -3.21 0.48 -17.45
CA ARG A 61 -3.37 -0.29 -18.69
C ARG A 61 -2.06 -0.88 -19.21
N ALA A 62 -0.98 -0.13 -19.15
CA ALA A 62 0.35 -0.61 -19.56
C ALA A 62 0.84 -1.77 -18.69
N HIS A 63 0.57 -1.72 -17.38
CA HIS A 63 0.99 -2.76 -16.43
C HIS A 63 0.01 -3.95 -16.35
N LEU A 64 -1.28 -3.73 -16.65
CA LEU A 64 -2.36 -4.72 -16.56
C LEU A 64 -3.23 -4.66 -17.84
N PRO A 65 -2.68 -5.02 -19.02
CA PRO A 65 -3.43 -4.95 -20.27
C PRO A 65 -4.64 -5.90 -20.32
N GLU A 66 -4.61 -6.97 -19.54
CA GLU A 66 -5.71 -7.94 -19.41
C GLU A 66 -6.85 -7.50 -18.50
N LEU A 67 -6.66 -6.45 -17.66
CA LEU A 67 -7.70 -5.98 -16.74
C LEU A 67 -8.93 -5.47 -17.53
N PRO A 68 -10.13 -6.04 -17.32
CA PRO A 68 -11.35 -5.54 -17.99
C PRO A 68 -11.60 -4.06 -17.69
N GLU A 69 -12.08 -3.29 -18.70
CA GLU A 69 -12.35 -1.84 -18.53
C GLU A 69 -13.28 -1.56 -17.34
N LYS A 70 -14.35 -2.33 -17.21
CA LYS A 70 -15.32 -2.23 -16.11
C LYS A 70 -14.72 -2.47 -14.72
N ASN A 71 -13.52 -3.05 -14.64
CA ASN A 71 -12.82 -3.36 -13.39
C ASN A 71 -11.78 -2.29 -13.01
N LEU A 72 -11.55 -1.31 -13.87
CA LEU A 72 -10.74 -0.13 -13.56
C LEU A 72 -11.66 1.00 -13.07
N LEU A 73 -11.59 1.30 -11.78
CA LEU A 73 -12.34 2.38 -11.14
C LEU A 73 -11.40 3.58 -10.98
N LEU A 74 -11.84 4.75 -11.46
CA LEU A 74 -10.99 5.94 -11.53
C LEU A 74 -11.49 7.04 -10.62
N GLU A 75 -10.65 7.42 -9.65
CA GLU A 75 -10.86 8.55 -8.76
C GLU A 75 -10.30 9.83 -9.41
N PRO A 76 -11.07 10.93 -9.48
CA PRO A 76 -10.55 12.18 -10.03
C PRO A 76 -9.51 12.83 -9.12
N TYR A 77 -9.64 12.62 -7.80
CA TYR A 77 -8.73 13.18 -6.77
C TYR A 77 -8.32 12.12 -5.75
N ASN A 78 -7.11 12.23 -5.22
CA ASN A 78 -6.67 11.41 -4.09
C ASN A 78 -7.36 11.89 -2.79
N ARG A 79 -8.26 11.08 -2.27
CA ARG A 79 -9.02 11.32 -1.02
C ARG A 79 -8.68 10.31 0.09
N ASN A 80 -7.55 9.61 -0.02
CA ASN A 80 -7.12 8.56 0.92
C ASN A 80 -7.98 7.28 0.81
N THR A 81 -7.88 6.35 1.75
CA THR A 81 -8.39 4.98 1.59
C THR A 81 -9.88 4.81 1.86
N ALA A 82 -10.52 5.60 2.72
CA ALA A 82 -11.96 5.42 2.99
C ALA A 82 -12.85 5.73 1.76
N PRO A 83 -12.67 6.85 1.03
CA PRO A 83 -13.39 7.09 -0.22
C PRO A 83 -13.10 6.06 -1.32
N CYS A 84 -11.84 5.65 -1.46
CA CYS A 84 -11.43 4.60 -2.39
C CYS A 84 -12.18 3.27 -2.11
N ILE A 85 -12.23 2.86 -0.85
CA ILE A 85 -12.95 1.65 -0.41
C ILE A 85 -14.46 1.82 -0.60
N ALA A 86 -15.03 2.98 -0.30
CA ALA A 86 -16.45 3.27 -0.54
C ALA A 86 -16.78 3.09 -2.01
N PHE A 87 -16.01 3.69 -2.92
CA PHE A 87 -16.22 3.54 -4.37
C PHE A 87 -16.20 2.07 -4.80
N ALA A 88 -15.15 1.33 -4.41
CA ALA A 88 -15.07 -0.10 -4.70
C ALA A 88 -16.25 -0.88 -4.13
N THR A 89 -16.65 -0.58 -2.89
CA THR A 89 -17.78 -1.25 -2.21
C THR A 89 -19.08 -1.05 -2.95
N TYR A 90 -19.42 0.18 -3.32
CA TYR A 90 -20.66 0.47 -4.07
C TYR A 90 -20.64 -0.17 -5.47
N ALA A 91 -19.48 -0.14 -6.17
CA ALA A 91 -19.33 -0.79 -7.47
C ALA A 91 -19.46 -2.32 -7.38
N ILE A 92 -19.02 -2.93 -6.29
CA ILE A 92 -19.16 -4.38 -6.05
C ILE A 92 -20.61 -4.70 -5.70
N LEU A 93 -21.24 -3.95 -4.79
CA LEU A 93 -22.63 -4.17 -4.41
C LEU A 93 -23.61 -4.04 -5.57
N GLN A 94 -23.30 -3.20 -6.57
CA GLN A 94 -24.05 -3.11 -7.83
C GLN A 94 -24.04 -4.42 -8.62
N ARG A 95 -22.98 -5.22 -8.48
CA ARG A 95 -22.79 -6.49 -9.21
C ARG A 95 -23.24 -7.69 -8.40
N ASP A 96 -22.91 -7.70 -7.11
CA ASP A 96 -23.17 -8.78 -6.18
C ASP A 96 -23.42 -8.23 -4.76
N PRO A 97 -24.67 -8.19 -4.28
CA PRO A 97 -25.01 -7.72 -2.94
C PRO A 97 -24.43 -8.57 -1.80
N GLU A 98 -24.08 -9.82 -2.07
CA GLU A 98 -23.54 -10.75 -1.07
C GLU A 98 -22.02 -10.93 -1.14
N ALA A 99 -21.34 -10.13 -1.96
CA ALA A 99 -19.91 -10.25 -2.19
C ALA A 99 -19.11 -10.18 -0.88
N VAL A 100 -18.12 -11.08 -0.76
CA VAL A 100 -17.04 -10.99 0.22
C VAL A 100 -15.82 -10.40 -0.47
N THR A 101 -15.23 -9.39 0.11
CA THR A 101 -14.21 -8.58 -0.54
C THR A 101 -12.88 -8.63 0.19
N VAL A 102 -11.80 -8.57 -0.58
CA VAL A 102 -10.44 -8.33 -0.11
C VAL A 102 -10.00 -6.97 -0.61
N VAL A 103 -9.59 -6.11 0.30
CA VAL A 103 -8.98 -4.81 -0.01
C VAL A 103 -7.50 -4.90 0.28
N THR A 104 -6.65 -4.56 -0.70
CA THR A 104 -5.19 -4.57 -0.54
C THR A 104 -4.55 -3.34 -1.18
N PRO A 105 -3.52 -2.75 -0.55
CA PRO A 105 -2.63 -1.83 -1.23
C PRO A 105 -1.92 -2.52 -2.40
N SER A 106 -1.62 -1.77 -3.45
CA SER A 106 -0.95 -2.31 -4.64
C SER A 106 0.58 -2.25 -4.58
N ASP A 107 1.14 -1.62 -3.55
CA ASP A 107 2.55 -1.25 -3.45
C ASP A 107 3.28 -1.91 -2.26
N HIS A 108 2.68 -2.96 -1.69
CA HIS A 108 3.30 -3.75 -0.62
C HIS A 108 4.00 -4.99 -1.15
N ALA A 109 5.14 -5.30 -0.53
CA ALA A 109 5.85 -6.54 -0.75
C ALA A 109 5.35 -7.63 0.21
N ILE A 110 5.07 -8.80 -0.34
CA ILE A 110 4.68 -9.99 0.42
C ILE A 110 5.55 -11.15 -0.05
N ALA A 111 6.17 -11.84 0.89
CA ALA A 111 6.85 -13.11 0.66
C ALA A 111 6.10 -14.24 1.39
N ARG A 112 6.52 -15.49 1.19
CA ARG A 112 5.80 -16.69 1.66
C ARG A 112 4.36 -16.71 1.14
N HIS A 113 4.23 -16.69 -0.19
CA HIS A 113 2.94 -16.63 -0.88
C HIS A 113 1.98 -17.76 -0.50
N ASP A 114 2.49 -18.94 -0.19
CA ASP A 114 1.74 -20.09 0.32
C ASP A 114 1.00 -19.77 1.63
N VAL A 115 1.72 -19.20 2.59
CA VAL A 115 1.15 -18.77 3.88
C VAL A 115 0.16 -17.62 3.69
N PHE A 116 0.49 -16.64 2.84
CA PHE A 116 -0.42 -15.55 2.52
C PHE A 116 -1.73 -16.06 1.93
N ASN A 117 -1.67 -16.94 0.94
CA ASN A 117 -2.86 -17.49 0.28
C ASN A 117 -3.74 -18.29 1.26
N LYS A 118 -3.11 -19.12 2.13
CA LYS A 118 -3.83 -19.85 3.17
C LYS A 118 -4.55 -18.88 4.12
N THR A 119 -3.82 -17.90 4.68
CA THR A 119 -4.38 -16.90 5.59
C THR A 119 -5.55 -16.14 4.96
N LEU A 120 -5.40 -15.77 3.68
CA LEU A 120 -6.43 -15.05 2.96
C LEU A 120 -7.70 -15.89 2.74
N LEU A 121 -7.55 -17.17 2.38
CA LEU A 121 -8.68 -18.09 2.22
C LEU A 121 -9.43 -18.34 3.53
N GLU A 122 -8.71 -18.47 4.64
CA GLU A 122 -9.31 -18.63 5.97
C GLU A 122 -10.05 -17.36 6.41
N ALA A 123 -9.48 -16.18 6.17
CA ALA A 123 -10.13 -14.90 6.45
C ALA A 123 -11.40 -14.69 5.60
N LEU A 124 -11.36 -15.06 4.30
CA LEU A 124 -12.53 -15.03 3.41
C LEU A 124 -13.63 -15.98 3.89
N ALA A 125 -13.27 -17.21 4.29
CA ALA A 125 -14.23 -18.19 4.80
C ALA A 125 -14.91 -17.69 6.10
N TYR A 126 -14.16 -17.03 6.99
CA TYR A 126 -14.74 -16.45 8.20
C TYR A 126 -15.65 -15.25 7.90
N ALA A 127 -15.21 -14.36 7.02
CA ALA A 127 -15.98 -13.18 6.62
C ALA A 127 -17.29 -13.53 5.94
N SER A 128 -17.33 -14.62 5.14
CA SER A 128 -18.55 -15.05 4.43
C SER A 128 -19.69 -15.41 5.38
N GLY A 129 -19.38 -15.91 6.57
CA GLY A 129 -20.36 -16.29 7.59
C GLY A 129 -20.58 -15.24 8.70
N SER A 130 -20.00 -14.05 8.58
CA SER A 130 -20.05 -13.04 9.62
C SER A 130 -20.07 -11.61 9.07
N ASN A 131 -20.41 -10.64 9.94
CA ASN A 131 -20.27 -9.21 9.62
C ASN A 131 -18.94 -8.63 10.11
N ALA A 132 -17.95 -9.47 10.45
CA ALA A 132 -16.65 -9.04 10.97
C ALA A 132 -15.90 -8.16 9.96
N LEU A 133 -15.31 -7.08 10.46
CA LEU A 133 -14.38 -6.25 9.71
C LEU A 133 -12.96 -6.74 10.05
N ILE A 134 -12.40 -7.57 9.18
CA ILE A 134 -11.13 -8.25 9.44
C ILE A 134 -9.99 -7.49 8.79
N THR A 135 -8.88 -7.31 9.53
CA THR A 135 -7.59 -6.92 8.95
C THR A 135 -6.57 -8.04 9.16
N LEU A 136 -5.58 -8.15 8.27
CA LEU A 136 -4.45 -9.06 8.48
C LEU A 136 -3.38 -8.34 9.31
N GLY A 137 -3.04 -8.93 10.44
CA GLY A 137 -2.04 -8.38 11.37
C GLY A 137 -0.71 -9.10 11.25
N VAL A 138 0.40 -8.37 11.21
CA VAL A 138 1.75 -8.92 11.08
C VAL A 138 2.54 -8.68 12.36
N VAL A 139 3.32 -9.67 12.80
CA VAL A 139 4.15 -9.55 14.01
C VAL A 139 5.21 -8.46 13.80
N PRO A 140 5.27 -7.43 14.66
CA PRO A 140 6.27 -6.39 14.58
C PRO A 140 7.69 -6.94 14.77
N THR A 141 8.62 -6.51 13.93
CA THR A 141 10.04 -6.85 14.03
C THR A 141 10.89 -5.72 14.63
N ARG A 142 10.33 -4.51 14.67
CA ARG A 142 10.94 -3.29 15.23
C ARG A 142 9.85 -2.32 15.68
N ALA A 143 10.23 -1.27 16.39
CA ALA A 143 9.34 -0.13 16.62
C ALA A 143 9.33 0.77 15.37
N ASP A 144 8.14 1.04 14.81
CA ASP A 144 7.98 1.89 13.62
C ASP A 144 6.72 2.74 13.75
N SER A 145 6.88 4.05 13.88
CA SER A 145 5.77 5.01 14.03
C SER A 145 5.01 5.28 12.72
N ASN A 146 5.43 4.69 11.60
CA ASN A 146 4.72 4.84 10.33
C ASN A 146 3.58 3.84 10.15
N PHE A 147 3.47 2.82 11.05
CA PHE A 147 2.47 1.76 10.97
C PHE A 147 1.35 1.92 12.00
N GLY A 148 0.20 1.35 11.69
CA GLY A 148 -0.87 1.11 12.66
C GLY A 148 -0.56 -0.11 13.52
N TYR A 149 -0.93 -0.07 14.78
CA TYR A 149 -0.77 -1.14 15.77
C TYR A 149 -2.12 -1.65 16.27
N ILE A 150 -2.23 -2.96 16.36
CA ILE A 150 -3.47 -3.66 16.70
C ILE A 150 -3.24 -4.52 17.93
N GLN A 151 -3.91 -4.20 19.05
CA GLN A 151 -3.89 -5.05 20.23
C GLN A 151 -5.00 -6.11 20.13
N MET A 152 -4.64 -7.37 20.28
CA MET A 152 -5.58 -8.48 20.32
C MET A 152 -6.31 -8.55 21.67
N ALA A 153 -7.63 -8.85 21.65
CA ALA A 153 -8.42 -9.04 22.87
C ALA A 153 -8.21 -10.43 23.52
N GLY A 154 -7.39 -11.29 22.94
CA GLY A 154 -7.10 -12.63 23.43
C GLY A 154 -5.99 -13.30 22.65
N LYS A 155 -5.80 -14.59 22.88
CA LYS A 155 -4.81 -15.40 22.11
C LYS A 155 -5.37 -15.79 20.76
N ALA A 156 -4.52 -15.83 19.75
CA ALA A 156 -4.87 -16.36 18.45
C ALA A 156 -5.12 -17.89 18.54
N GLU A 157 -6.22 -18.33 17.95
CA GLU A 157 -6.48 -19.73 17.66
C GLU A 157 -6.21 -20.00 16.18
N ASP A 158 -5.69 -21.18 15.86
CA ASP A 158 -5.41 -21.56 14.48
C ASP A 158 -6.67 -21.44 13.59
N GLY A 159 -6.53 -20.74 12.49
CA GLY A 159 -7.61 -20.58 11.50
C GLY A 159 -8.74 -19.63 11.89
N ARG A 160 -8.56 -18.77 12.94
CA ARG A 160 -9.61 -17.83 13.39
C ARG A 160 -9.08 -16.43 13.64
N PRO A 161 -9.83 -15.39 13.25
CA PRO A 161 -9.52 -14.03 13.64
C PRO A 161 -9.81 -13.82 15.13
N VAL A 162 -9.08 -12.88 15.73
CA VAL A 162 -9.23 -12.45 17.11
C VAL A 162 -9.87 -11.07 17.12
N LYS A 163 -10.75 -10.81 18.08
CA LYS A 163 -11.33 -9.47 18.24
C LYS A 163 -10.24 -8.45 18.59
N ILE A 164 -10.32 -7.27 18.00
CA ILE A 164 -9.41 -6.18 18.30
C ILE A 164 -9.85 -5.51 19.60
N LYS A 165 -8.89 -5.31 20.52
CA LYS A 165 -9.09 -4.57 21.75
C LYS A 165 -8.82 -3.08 21.54
N THR A 166 -7.73 -2.77 20.83
CA THR A 166 -7.32 -1.39 20.52
C THR A 166 -6.69 -1.35 19.14
N PHE A 167 -7.04 -0.33 18.38
CA PHE A 167 -6.42 -0.01 17.10
C PHE A 167 -5.83 1.39 17.21
N THR A 168 -4.54 1.55 16.92
CA THR A 168 -3.83 2.84 17.03
C THR A 168 -3.03 3.07 15.76
N GLU A 169 -3.48 4.02 14.95
CA GLU A 169 -2.80 4.36 13.70
C GLU A 169 -1.66 5.35 13.98
N LYS A 170 -0.45 5.01 13.54
CA LYS A 170 0.76 5.84 13.61
C LYS A 170 1.02 6.45 14.98
N PRO A 171 1.30 5.64 16.01
CA PRO A 171 1.66 6.12 17.33
C PRO A 171 2.96 6.95 17.28
N ASP A 172 3.24 7.71 18.33
CA ASP A 172 4.57 8.27 18.51
C ASP A 172 5.64 7.18 18.73
N ALA A 173 6.91 7.56 18.63
CA ALA A 173 8.02 6.59 18.68
C ALA A 173 8.09 5.86 20.04
N ASP A 174 7.83 6.55 21.16
CA ASP A 174 7.89 5.96 22.50
C ASP A 174 6.79 4.92 22.69
N LEU A 175 5.59 5.23 22.24
CA LEU A 175 4.45 4.31 22.29
C LEU A 175 4.66 3.10 21.35
N ALA A 176 5.26 3.30 20.16
CA ALA A 176 5.61 2.21 19.27
C ALA A 176 6.62 1.24 19.91
N HIS A 177 7.61 1.74 20.65
CA HIS A 177 8.54 0.90 21.41
C HIS A 177 7.81 0.05 22.47
N VAL A 178 6.93 0.67 23.26
CA VAL A 178 6.14 -0.04 24.26
C VAL A 178 5.30 -1.16 23.62
N PHE A 179 4.67 -0.88 22.48
CA PHE A 179 3.83 -1.87 21.79
C PHE A 179 4.63 -3.10 21.31
N VAL A 180 5.86 -2.90 20.85
CA VAL A 180 6.73 -4.01 20.43
C VAL A 180 7.23 -4.83 21.63
N GLU A 181 7.61 -4.17 22.72
CA GLU A 181 8.13 -4.83 23.92
C GLU A 181 7.08 -5.73 24.62
N THR A 182 5.81 -5.31 24.62
CA THR A 182 4.72 -6.09 25.23
C THR A 182 4.40 -7.37 24.47
N LYS A 183 4.73 -7.47 23.18
CA LYS A 183 4.40 -8.61 22.28
C LYS A 183 2.90 -8.91 22.17
N GLU A 184 2.05 -7.94 22.55
CA GLU A 184 0.59 -8.07 22.45
C GLU A 184 0.02 -7.41 21.19
N PHE A 185 0.87 -6.70 20.44
CA PHE A 185 0.47 -5.92 19.28
C PHE A 185 0.96 -6.52 17.97
N LEU A 186 0.14 -6.35 16.94
CA LEU A 186 0.46 -6.65 15.55
C LEU A 186 0.49 -5.35 14.74
N TRP A 187 1.30 -5.30 13.69
CA TRP A 187 1.19 -4.24 12.69
C TRP A 187 -0.05 -4.43 11.83
N ASN A 188 -0.76 -3.35 11.54
CA ASN A 188 -1.81 -3.34 10.53
C ASN A 188 -1.18 -3.40 9.13
N SER A 189 -1.42 -4.47 8.40
CA SER A 189 -0.90 -4.62 7.03
C SER A 189 -1.64 -3.76 6.00
N GLY A 190 -2.78 -3.17 6.36
CA GLY A 190 -3.67 -2.48 5.42
C GLY A 190 -4.39 -3.42 4.45
N ILE A 191 -4.38 -4.72 4.72
CA ILE A 191 -5.13 -5.73 3.96
C ILE A 191 -6.36 -6.08 4.77
N PHE A 192 -7.54 -5.84 4.18
CA PHE A 192 -8.82 -6.03 4.85
C PHE A 192 -9.66 -7.08 4.14
N VAL A 193 -10.46 -7.81 4.91
CA VAL A 193 -11.40 -8.82 4.42
C VAL A 193 -12.72 -8.65 5.14
N TRP A 194 -13.81 -8.48 4.38
CA TRP A 194 -15.15 -8.28 4.91
C TRP A 194 -16.22 -8.52 3.85
N ARG A 195 -17.47 -8.67 4.25
CA ARG A 195 -18.60 -8.58 3.35
C ARG A 195 -18.79 -7.13 2.88
N ALA A 196 -19.15 -6.94 1.62
CA ALA A 196 -19.37 -5.62 1.05
C ALA A 196 -20.50 -4.85 1.75
N ASP A 197 -21.57 -5.54 2.15
CA ASP A 197 -22.66 -4.95 2.91
C ASP A 197 -22.23 -4.57 4.35
N ALA A 198 -21.36 -5.35 4.99
CA ALA A 198 -20.87 -5.08 6.35
C ALA A 198 -20.02 -3.79 6.39
N ILE A 199 -19.07 -3.64 5.44
CA ILE A 199 -18.28 -2.39 5.39
C ILE A 199 -19.13 -1.19 4.96
N ARG A 200 -20.13 -1.35 4.08
CA ARG A 200 -21.06 -0.28 3.74
C ARG A 200 -21.81 0.21 4.98
N GLN A 201 -22.37 -0.71 5.78
CA GLN A 201 -23.07 -0.36 7.04
C GLN A 201 -22.14 0.34 8.03
N ALA A 202 -20.86 -0.10 8.13
CA ALA A 202 -19.89 0.56 8.99
C ALA A 202 -19.56 1.98 8.50
N LEU A 203 -19.39 2.19 7.20
CA LEU A 203 -19.20 3.51 6.61
C LEU A 203 -20.41 4.41 6.85
N GLU A 204 -21.63 3.91 6.68
CA GLU A 204 -22.87 4.65 6.98
C GLU A 204 -22.94 5.08 8.44
N LYS A 205 -22.49 4.24 9.36
CA LYS A 205 -22.52 4.53 10.81
C LYS A 205 -21.41 5.49 11.25
N TYR A 206 -20.18 5.32 10.75
CA TYR A 206 -18.98 5.98 11.29
C TYR A 206 -18.43 7.10 10.43
N ALA A 207 -18.83 7.15 9.15
CA ALA A 207 -18.39 8.13 8.16
C ALA A 207 -19.56 8.56 7.23
N PRO A 208 -20.69 9.04 7.79
CA PRO A 208 -21.86 9.44 7.00
C PRO A 208 -21.55 10.57 6.00
N GLU A 209 -20.55 11.39 6.27
CA GLU A 209 -20.05 12.43 5.38
C GLU A 209 -19.51 11.87 4.05
N ILE A 210 -19.07 10.61 4.02
CA ILE A 210 -18.69 9.89 2.80
C ILE A 210 -19.95 9.30 2.14
N THR A 211 -20.74 8.54 2.90
CA THR A 211 -21.82 7.72 2.33
C THR A 211 -23.00 8.56 1.83
N ASN A 212 -23.27 9.72 2.43
CA ASN A 212 -24.30 10.64 1.96
C ASN A 212 -24.05 11.17 0.53
N LEU A 213 -22.77 11.29 0.12
CA LEU A 213 -22.40 11.70 -1.22
C LEU A 213 -22.72 10.62 -2.27
N TRP A 214 -22.79 9.36 -1.85
CA TRP A 214 -23.14 8.23 -2.72
C TRP A 214 -24.64 8.08 -2.96
N ALA A 215 -25.49 8.99 -2.48
CA ALA A 215 -26.93 8.95 -2.78
C ALA A 215 -27.13 8.92 -4.31
N GLY A 216 -27.95 7.95 -4.80
CA GLY A 216 -28.18 7.73 -6.23
C GLY A 216 -27.13 6.83 -6.93
N TRP A 217 -26.27 6.16 -6.18
CA TRP A 217 -25.27 5.23 -6.74
C TRP A 217 -25.87 4.06 -7.55
N PRO A 218 -27.06 3.48 -7.20
CA PRO A 218 -27.60 2.36 -7.96
C PRO A 218 -27.96 2.71 -9.42
N GLU A 219 -28.39 3.96 -9.66
CA GLU A 219 -28.73 4.46 -10.98
C GLU A 219 -27.53 4.94 -11.78
N ALA A 220 -26.42 5.27 -11.08
CA ALA A 220 -25.23 5.85 -11.70
C ALA A 220 -24.15 4.80 -12.05
N LEU A 221 -23.89 3.88 -11.12
CA LEU A 221 -22.81 2.91 -11.31
C LEU A 221 -23.14 1.84 -12.34
N GLY A 222 -22.15 1.45 -13.13
CA GLY A 222 -22.31 0.49 -14.22
C GLY A 222 -22.96 1.08 -15.48
N THR A 223 -23.15 2.39 -15.55
CA THR A 223 -23.69 3.14 -16.69
C THR A 223 -22.64 4.07 -17.31
N ASP A 224 -22.92 4.61 -18.49
CA ASP A 224 -22.06 5.63 -19.12
C ASP A 224 -21.92 6.90 -18.27
N GLY A 225 -22.87 7.15 -17.36
CA GLY A 225 -22.87 8.28 -16.43
C GLY A 225 -21.98 8.09 -15.18
N GLN A 226 -21.40 6.92 -14.98
CA GLN A 226 -20.65 6.59 -13.76
C GLN A 226 -19.52 7.59 -13.49
N GLN A 227 -18.67 7.88 -14.47
CA GLN A 227 -17.54 8.77 -14.24
C GLN A 227 -17.99 10.18 -13.88
N ALA A 228 -18.98 10.73 -14.58
CA ALA A 228 -19.53 12.06 -14.28
C ALA A 228 -20.15 12.14 -12.87
N PHE A 229 -20.80 11.05 -12.42
CA PHE A 229 -21.31 10.95 -11.05
C PHE A 229 -20.16 10.96 -10.04
N VAL A 230 -19.11 10.15 -10.25
CA VAL A 230 -17.94 10.06 -9.38
C VAL A 230 -17.20 11.40 -9.33
N ASP A 231 -16.96 12.05 -10.46
CA ASP A 231 -16.29 13.36 -10.52
C ASP A 231 -17.01 14.41 -9.68
N ARG A 232 -18.34 14.43 -9.77
CA ARG A 232 -19.18 15.35 -9.01
C ARG A 232 -19.04 15.13 -7.50
N ILE A 233 -19.20 13.87 -7.02
CA ILE A 233 -19.19 13.58 -5.58
C ILE A 233 -17.79 13.73 -4.96
N TYR A 234 -16.71 13.50 -5.74
CA TYR A 234 -15.35 13.62 -5.24
C TYR A 234 -14.90 15.07 -5.00
N THR A 235 -15.64 16.05 -5.52
CA THR A 235 -15.38 17.47 -5.24
C THR A 235 -15.50 17.74 -3.73
N ASP A 236 -16.55 17.19 -3.10
CA ASP A 236 -16.85 17.39 -1.68
C ASP A 236 -16.37 16.22 -0.79
N MET A 237 -15.75 15.20 -1.39
CA MET A 237 -15.34 13.99 -0.69
C MET A 237 -14.25 14.29 0.35
N PRO A 238 -14.43 13.93 1.63
CA PRO A 238 -13.43 14.14 2.67
C PRO A 238 -12.18 13.30 2.40
N ARG A 239 -11.04 13.80 2.85
CA ARG A 239 -9.76 13.08 2.77
C ARG A 239 -9.46 12.39 4.09
N ILE A 240 -9.78 11.10 4.18
CA ILE A 240 -9.62 10.31 5.42
C ILE A 240 -9.26 8.85 5.09
N SER A 241 -8.44 8.20 5.92
CA SER A 241 -8.19 6.76 5.78
C SER A 241 -9.31 5.93 6.38
N ILE A 242 -9.44 4.67 5.93
CA ILE A 242 -10.40 3.71 6.48
C ILE A 242 -10.11 3.40 7.94
N ASP A 243 -8.84 3.48 8.32
CA ASP A 243 -8.39 3.25 9.68
C ASP A 243 -9.03 4.28 10.63
N TYR A 244 -8.90 5.57 10.34
CA TYR A 244 -9.52 6.65 11.11
C TYR A 244 -11.03 6.76 10.92
N ALA A 245 -11.53 6.45 9.72
CA ALA A 245 -12.95 6.58 9.43
C ALA A 245 -13.78 5.51 10.14
N VAL A 246 -13.28 4.27 10.18
CA VAL A 246 -14.04 3.10 10.62
C VAL A 246 -13.27 2.25 11.64
N MET A 247 -12.02 1.82 11.35
CA MET A 247 -11.37 0.74 12.12
C MET A 247 -11.07 1.11 13.57
N GLU A 248 -10.73 2.37 13.85
CA GLU A 248 -10.52 2.86 15.23
C GLU A 248 -11.84 3.08 16.01
N LYS A 249 -12.97 3.25 15.29
CA LYS A 249 -14.26 3.59 15.92
C LYS A 249 -15.18 2.39 16.12
N THR A 250 -14.98 1.34 15.32
CA THR A 250 -15.87 0.19 15.33
C THR A 250 -15.54 -0.78 16.45
N ASP A 251 -16.57 -1.30 17.11
CA ASP A 251 -16.48 -2.41 18.05
C ASP A 251 -16.47 -3.79 17.38
N ASN A 252 -16.59 -3.83 16.04
CA ASN A 252 -16.64 -5.05 15.23
C ASN A 252 -15.38 -5.28 14.40
N ALA A 253 -14.24 -4.73 14.82
CA ALA A 253 -12.95 -4.96 14.20
C ALA A 253 -12.32 -6.27 14.73
N TRP A 254 -11.76 -7.05 13.78
CA TRP A 254 -11.10 -8.32 14.03
C TRP A 254 -9.74 -8.33 13.34
N VAL A 255 -8.77 -9.01 13.93
CA VAL A 255 -7.46 -9.22 13.30
C VAL A 255 -7.21 -10.70 13.08
N TYR A 256 -6.77 -11.05 11.87
CA TYR A 256 -6.24 -12.36 11.57
C TYR A 256 -4.71 -12.30 11.68
N PRO A 257 -4.09 -12.90 12.71
CA PRO A 257 -2.65 -12.92 12.84
C PRO A 257 -2.01 -13.69 11.68
N ALA A 258 -1.01 -13.08 11.06
CA ALA A 258 -0.41 -13.61 9.85
C ALA A 258 1.11 -13.76 9.98
N GLU A 259 1.65 -14.86 9.48
CA GLU A 259 3.08 -15.20 9.54
C GLU A 259 3.79 -15.05 8.19
N PHE A 260 3.16 -14.45 7.19
CA PHE A 260 3.85 -14.12 5.95
C PHE A 260 4.78 -12.91 6.15
N ARG A 261 5.91 -12.89 5.45
CA ARG A 261 6.77 -11.72 5.42
C ARG A 261 6.09 -10.60 4.65
N TRP A 262 5.93 -9.43 5.30
CA TRP A 262 5.29 -8.26 4.75
C TRP A 262 6.18 -7.02 4.94
N ALA A 263 6.21 -6.15 3.93
CA ALA A 263 6.82 -4.84 3.99
C ALA A 263 6.03 -3.85 3.15
N ASP A 264 5.74 -2.67 3.68
CA ASP A 264 5.09 -1.61 2.93
C ASP A 264 6.06 -0.88 1.98
N ILE A 265 7.37 -1.02 2.20
CA ILE A 265 8.45 -0.33 1.49
C ILE A 265 8.11 1.17 1.36
N GLY A 266 7.92 1.83 2.50
CA GLY A 266 7.47 3.22 2.57
C GLY A 266 8.59 4.25 2.45
N ASN A 267 9.85 3.84 2.61
CA ASN A 267 11.03 4.69 2.59
C ASN A 267 12.29 3.92 2.15
N TRP A 268 13.41 4.59 2.02
CA TRP A 268 14.67 4.00 1.58
C TRP A 268 15.21 2.96 2.57
N GLU A 269 14.97 3.12 3.88
CA GLU A 269 15.39 2.14 4.89
C GLU A 269 14.63 0.83 4.74
N SER A 270 13.31 0.88 4.59
CA SER A 270 12.52 -0.32 4.33
C SER A 270 12.84 -0.95 2.97
N LEU A 271 13.27 -0.16 1.99
CA LEU A 271 13.79 -0.69 0.73
C LEU A 271 15.15 -1.39 0.92
N TYR A 272 16.06 -0.82 1.72
CA TYR A 272 17.33 -1.43 2.06
C TYR A 272 17.13 -2.83 2.66
N GLU A 273 16.24 -2.95 3.64
CA GLU A 273 15.88 -4.24 4.26
C GLU A 273 15.22 -5.22 3.26
N TYR A 274 14.45 -4.69 2.31
CA TYR A 274 13.75 -5.51 1.31
C TYR A 274 14.67 -6.01 0.19
N LEU A 275 15.69 -5.24 -0.19
CA LEU A 275 16.60 -5.62 -1.27
C LEU A 275 17.36 -6.89 -0.88
N ALA A 276 17.17 -7.94 -1.66
CA ALA A 276 17.69 -9.28 -1.36
C ALA A 276 19.21 -9.41 -1.54
N TYR A 277 19.84 -8.43 -2.18
CA TYR A 277 21.26 -8.47 -2.49
C TYR A 277 22.02 -7.35 -1.76
N HIS A 278 22.78 -7.77 -0.76
CA HIS A 278 23.79 -6.96 -0.09
C HIS A 278 25.17 -7.57 -0.39
N ASP A 279 26.16 -6.74 -0.61
CA ASP A 279 27.55 -7.22 -0.70
C ASP A 279 28.13 -7.51 0.71
N GLU A 280 29.37 -7.99 0.77
CA GLU A 280 30.04 -8.34 2.03
C GLU A 280 30.23 -7.16 2.99
N ARG A 281 30.06 -5.92 2.51
CA ARG A 281 30.15 -4.67 3.29
C ARG A 281 28.79 -4.04 3.56
N GLY A 282 27.69 -4.77 3.36
CA GLY A 282 26.35 -4.30 3.65
C GLY A 282 25.76 -3.35 2.60
N ASN A 283 26.41 -3.10 1.45
CA ASN A 283 25.81 -2.25 0.43
C ASN A 283 24.63 -2.95 -0.25
N ALA A 284 23.45 -2.34 -0.20
CA ALA A 284 22.25 -2.81 -0.89
C ALA A 284 22.26 -2.34 -2.35
N LEU A 285 22.19 -3.27 -3.27
CA LEU A 285 22.49 -3.04 -4.67
C LEU A 285 21.34 -3.53 -5.56
N ASN A 286 20.94 -2.72 -6.57
CA ASN A 286 20.11 -3.27 -7.64
C ASN A 286 20.98 -3.98 -8.70
N ARG A 287 20.42 -4.95 -9.40
CA ARG A 287 21.19 -5.82 -10.31
C ARG A 287 21.60 -5.17 -11.63
N THR A 288 20.97 -4.09 -12.03
CA THR A 288 21.14 -3.53 -13.37
C THR A 288 22.43 -2.72 -13.52
N ALA A 289 22.87 -2.03 -12.48
CA ALA A 289 24.05 -1.17 -12.57
C ALA A 289 25.38 -1.93 -12.53
N ARG A 290 26.29 -1.62 -13.45
CA ARG A 290 27.72 -1.95 -13.32
C ARG A 290 28.32 -1.09 -12.21
N ARG A 291 29.08 -1.66 -11.29
CA ARG A 291 29.57 -0.94 -10.11
C ARG A 291 30.98 -1.36 -9.69
N LEU A 292 31.72 -0.37 -9.21
CA LEU A 292 33.00 -0.53 -8.53
C LEU A 292 32.89 0.21 -7.20
N LEU A 293 32.81 -0.54 -6.12
CA LEU A 293 32.75 -0.02 -4.74
C LEU A 293 34.07 -0.31 -4.04
N VAL A 294 34.74 0.73 -3.56
CA VAL A 294 36.01 0.64 -2.86
C VAL A 294 35.89 1.40 -1.55
N ASP A 295 36.27 0.77 -0.42
CA ASP A 295 36.22 1.37 0.91
C ASP A 295 34.83 2.00 1.22
N SER A 296 33.74 1.30 0.82
CA SER A 296 32.35 1.79 0.93
C SER A 296 31.47 0.73 1.58
N SER A 297 30.62 1.12 2.56
CA SER A 297 29.78 0.21 3.35
C SER A 297 28.38 0.79 3.61
N ASP A 298 27.42 -0.11 3.83
CA ASP A 298 26.05 0.19 4.27
C ASP A 298 25.28 1.21 3.40
N ASN A 299 25.64 1.31 2.11
CA ASN A 299 24.99 2.22 1.17
C ASN A 299 23.81 1.56 0.45
N ILE A 300 22.87 2.37 0.01
CA ILE A 300 21.90 2.02 -1.03
C ILE A 300 22.43 2.55 -2.36
N VAL A 301 22.76 1.67 -3.29
CA VAL A 301 23.24 2.07 -4.63
C VAL A 301 22.30 1.53 -5.68
N TYR A 302 21.57 2.42 -6.31
CA TYR A 302 20.54 2.08 -7.27
C TYR A 302 20.71 2.90 -8.56
N SER A 303 20.64 2.25 -9.71
CA SER A 303 20.60 2.93 -11.01
C SER A 303 19.45 2.36 -11.85
N THR A 304 18.76 3.23 -12.56
CA THR A 304 17.80 2.84 -13.60
C THR A 304 18.50 2.48 -14.93
N ARG A 305 19.83 2.69 -15.00
CA ARG A 305 20.65 2.49 -16.19
C ARG A 305 21.53 1.25 -16.05
N ASP A 306 21.60 0.44 -17.08
CA ASP A 306 22.45 -0.77 -17.17
C ASP A 306 23.74 -0.55 -18.00
N ASP A 307 23.80 0.54 -18.75
CA ASP A 307 24.92 0.93 -19.62
C ASP A 307 26.02 1.75 -18.90
N LYS A 308 25.78 2.16 -17.65
CA LYS A 308 26.65 3.06 -16.89
C LYS A 308 27.41 2.33 -15.77
N LEU A 309 28.68 2.66 -15.61
CA LEU A 309 29.48 2.23 -14.45
C LEU A 309 29.33 3.26 -13.32
N MET A 310 28.91 2.80 -12.15
CA MET A 310 28.95 3.56 -10.92
C MET A 310 30.25 3.22 -10.16
N ALA A 311 31.18 4.15 -10.13
CA ALA A 311 32.43 4.00 -9.37
C ALA A 311 32.37 4.87 -8.11
N ILE A 312 32.40 4.23 -6.95
CA ILE A 312 32.20 4.87 -5.65
C ILE A 312 33.33 4.46 -4.71
N ARG A 313 33.93 5.43 -4.03
CA ARG A 313 34.97 5.17 -3.03
C ARG A 313 34.76 6.00 -1.77
N GLY A 314 34.84 5.35 -0.60
CA GLY A 314 34.86 6.02 0.70
C GLY A 314 33.51 6.54 1.15
N LEU A 315 32.38 5.99 0.68
CA LEU A 315 31.03 6.31 1.17
C LEU A 315 30.56 5.27 2.18
N GLU A 316 29.97 5.75 3.27
CA GLU A 316 29.37 4.93 4.32
C GLU A 316 28.02 5.54 4.73
N ASP A 317 26.95 4.71 4.81
CA ASP A 317 25.60 5.13 5.13
C ASP A 317 25.01 6.19 4.18
N PHE A 318 25.17 6.00 2.86
CA PHE A 318 24.61 6.89 1.85
C PHE A 318 23.57 6.20 0.97
N ILE A 319 22.67 7.03 0.43
CA ILE A 319 21.78 6.70 -0.66
C ILE A 319 22.36 7.32 -1.92
N VAL A 320 22.67 6.50 -2.92
CA VAL A 320 23.21 6.89 -4.22
C VAL A 320 22.25 6.37 -5.29
N ILE A 321 21.54 7.29 -5.91
CA ILE A 321 20.52 6.97 -6.93
C ILE A 321 20.88 7.68 -8.23
N ASP A 322 21.01 6.90 -9.29
CA ASP A 322 21.30 7.40 -10.63
C ASP A 322 20.13 7.06 -11.57
N THR A 323 19.46 8.08 -12.06
CA THR A 323 18.41 7.98 -13.08
C THR A 323 18.91 8.55 -14.40
N GLU A 324 18.05 8.65 -15.40
CA GLU A 324 18.41 9.23 -16.70
C GLU A 324 18.81 10.71 -16.57
N ASP A 325 18.11 11.45 -15.71
CA ASP A 325 18.16 12.92 -15.59
C ASP A 325 18.60 13.43 -14.19
N VAL A 326 18.66 12.57 -13.18
CA VAL A 326 19.01 12.95 -11.81
C VAL A 326 20.04 11.98 -11.21
N LEU A 327 21.08 12.56 -10.62
CA LEU A 327 21.97 11.86 -9.68
C LEU A 327 21.72 12.40 -8.27
N MET A 328 21.22 11.54 -7.38
CA MET A 328 21.04 11.88 -5.97
C MET A 328 22.08 11.16 -5.11
N ILE A 329 22.77 11.92 -4.25
CA ILE A 329 23.68 11.39 -3.23
C ILE A 329 23.34 12.09 -1.92
N CYS A 330 22.87 11.35 -0.93
CA CYS A 330 22.55 11.91 0.39
C CYS A 330 22.80 10.88 1.50
N PRO A 331 23.05 11.30 2.74
CA PRO A 331 23.12 10.40 3.88
C PRO A 331 21.84 9.57 4.04
N ARG A 332 21.96 8.32 4.52
CA ARG A 332 20.84 7.43 4.83
C ARG A 332 20.20 7.81 6.16
N ASP A 333 19.68 9.03 6.21
CA ASP A 333 19.03 9.65 7.35
C ASP A 333 17.67 10.18 6.88
N GLU A 334 16.58 9.63 7.42
CA GLU A 334 15.22 9.92 6.96
C GLU A 334 14.84 11.39 7.15
N GLN A 335 15.28 12.03 8.24
CA GLN A 335 14.96 13.44 8.49
C GLN A 335 15.70 14.37 7.54
N LYS A 336 17.00 14.13 7.34
CA LYS A 336 17.79 14.90 6.37
C LYS A 336 17.27 14.74 4.95
N LEU A 337 16.82 13.52 4.60
CA LEU A 337 16.20 13.26 3.31
C LEU A 337 14.87 14.02 3.15
N LYS A 338 14.00 14.03 4.17
CA LYS A 338 12.75 14.80 4.14
C LYS A 338 13.01 16.29 3.96
N ASP A 339 13.98 16.85 4.69
CA ASP A 339 14.36 18.25 4.60
C ASP A 339 14.94 18.58 3.20
N PHE A 340 15.74 17.68 2.65
CA PHE A 340 16.28 17.82 1.29
C PHE A 340 15.16 17.78 0.24
N LEU A 341 14.27 16.78 0.30
CA LEU A 341 13.17 16.64 -0.64
C LEU A 341 12.16 17.79 -0.56
N SER A 342 12.02 18.46 0.59
CA SER A 342 11.16 19.63 0.74
C SER A 342 11.61 20.80 -0.16
N ARG A 343 12.90 20.90 -0.45
CA ARG A 343 13.46 21.93 -1.34
C ARG A 343 13.10 21.73 -2.80
N LEU A 344 12.80 20.49 -3.22
CA LEU A 344 12.30 20.20 -4.57
C LEU A 344 10.91 20.80 -4.83
N ALA A 345 10.22 21.26 -3.78
CA ALA A 345 8.94 21.96 -3.94
C ALA A 345 9.07 23.35 -4.57
N MET A 346 10.32 23.88 -4.71
CA MET A 346 10.58 25.15 -5.37
C MET A 346 10.29 25.06 -6.88
N PRO A 347 9.75 26.12 -7.49
CA PRO A 347 9.36 26.12 -8.92
C PRO A 347 10.49 25.75 -9.89
N GLU A 348 11.73 26.04 -9.54
CA GLU A 348 12.92 25.76 -10.37
C GLU A 348 13.21 24.27 -10.56
N TYR A 349 12.61 23.39 -9.72
CA TYR A 349 12.78 21.94 -9.78
C TYR A 349 11.50 21.20 -10.20
N GLU A 350 10.49 21.92 -10.70
CA GLU A 350 9.17 21.34 -11.02
C GLU A 350 9.27 20.21 -12.07
N GLU A 351 10.17 20.33 -13.04
CA GLU A 351 10.40 19.33 -14.08
C GLU A 351 10.96 17.99 -13.58
N TYR A 352 11.54 17.98 -12.36
CA TYR A 352 12.13 16.77 -11.76
C TYR A 352 11.23 16.10 -10.70
N ARG A 353 9.98 16.54 -10.55
CA ARG A 353 9.07 16.10 -9.46
C ARG A 353 8.11 14.98 -9.86
#